data_4cdc37d6e9393226dede1b1fac7bc848
#
_entry.id   4cdc37d6e9393226dede1b1fac7bc848
#
_cell.length_a   1.000
_cell.length_b   1.000
_cell.length_c   1.000
_cell.angle_alpha   90.00
_cell.angle_beta   90.00
_cell.angle_gamma   90.00
#
_symmetry.space_group_name_H-M   'P 1'
#
loop_
_entity.id
_entity.type
_entity.pdbx_description
1 polymer ?
#
loop_
_entity_poly.entity_id
_entity_poly.type
_entity_poly.pdbx_seq_one_letter_code
_entity_poly.pdbx_strand_id
1 'polypeptide(L)'
;MTSPPYYALRDYGKENQIGREGAPEEYIGPLVSVFCELKRVLRSDGTFWLNIADCYSRKSYHGLSGCKPKELMGLPWLLALTLRKEGWFLRSDIIWQKDNPMPESAKDRPSRCYEHIFLLTKSGKYFYDNLAVAEPIALSTAIRYRYGRKENTKYADGIPGQMSRQQINNPCRYGKTEINPLRNKRDVWNINTVPYKGAHFAAFPPRLAETCILAGCPKQGIVLDPFMGSGTTGAVAKGLNRQYIGIELNEEYCRLAEERIKKVSGDKKIGEGCV
;
A
#
# COMPACT_ATOMS: atom_id res chain seq x y z
N MET A 1 -7.60 4.23 2.59
CA MET A 1 -6.50 4.11 1.61
C MET A 1 -6.19 5.49 1.07
N THR A 2 -4.93 5.88 1.08
CA THR A 2 -4.52 7.20 0.58
C THR A 2 -3.09 7.23 0.07
N SER A 3 -2.77 8.23 -0.76
CA SER A 3 -1.43 8.61 -1.17
C SER A 3 -1.30 10.13 -1.00
N PRO A 4 -0.55 10.61 0.00
CA PRO A 4 -0.36 12.05 0.21
C PRO A 4 0.45 12.68 -0.93
N PRO A 5 0.46 14.00 -1.07
CA PRO A 5 1.41 14.69 -1.93
C PRO A 5 2.85 14.28 -1.58
N TYR A 6 3.66 13.93 -2.59
CA TYR A 6 5.04 13.53 -2.36
C TYR A 6 5.97 14.74 -2.25
N TYR A 7 6.94 14.65 -1.37
CA TYR A 7 7.89 15.71 -1.10
C TYR A 7 8.64 16.16 -2.35
N ALA A 8 8.67 17.46 -2.59
CA ALA A 8 9.36 18.14 -3.68
C ALA A 8 9.05 17.61 -5.10
N LEU A 9 7.94 16.84 -5.25
CA LEU A 9 7.60 16.25 -6.54
C LEU A 9 6.71 17.15 -7.39
N ARG A 10 5.68 17.78 -6.79
CA ARG A 10 4.66 18.54 -7.54
C ARG A 10 4.22 19.81 -6.85
N ASP A 11 3.87 20.78 -7.69
CA ASP A 11 3.16 21.98 -7.31
C ASP A 11 1.70 21.84 -7.73
N TYR A 12 0.79 21.90 -6.78
CA TYR A 12 -0.66 21.87 -7.02
C TYR A 12 -1.25 23.28 -7.10
N GLY A 13 -0.42 24.33 -6.99
CA GLY A 13 -0.82 25.74 -7.10
C GLY A 13 -1.73 26.22 -5.98
N LYS A 14 -1.65 25.63 -4.81
CA LYS A 14 -2.43 26.01 -3.63
C LYS A 14 -1.53 26.47 -2.50
N GLU A 15 -1.94 27.55 -1.82
CA GLU A 15 -1.27 27.98 -0.60
C GLU A 15 -1.38 26.88 0.46
N ASN A 16 -0.34 26.75 1.28
CA ASN A 16 -0.25 25.74 2.36
C ASN A 16 -0.39 24.28 1.90
N GLN A 17 -0.14 23.99 0.62
CA GLN A 17 -0.09 22.60 0.16
C GLN A 17 1.08 21.86 0.81
N ILE A 18 0.84 20.61 1.19
CA ILE A 18 1.87 19.68 1.67
C ILE A 18 2.72 19.22 0.47
N GLY A 19 4.05 19.05 0.69
CA GLY A 19 5.00 18.54 -0.30
C GLY A 19 5.92 19.58 -0.88
N ARG A 20 5.87 20.85 -0.41
CA ARG A 20 6.76 21.94 -0.86
C ARG A 20 7.59 22.57 0.26
N GLU A 21 7.62 21.94 1.40
CA GLU A 21 8.35 22.39 2.58
C GLU A 21 9.86 22.48 2.30
N GLY A 22 10.52 23.33 3.05
CA GLY A 22 11.96 23.58 2.90
C GLY A 22 12.84 22.43 3.33
N ALA A 23 12.36 21.61 4.29
CA ALA A 23 13.05 20.49 4.87
C ALA A 23 12.15 19.25 4.99
N PRO A 24 12.72 18.03 4.98
CA PRO A 24 11.96 16.78 5.13
C PRO A 24 11.13 16.70 6.41
N GLU A 25 11.64 17.23 7.51
CA GLU A 25 10.97 17.24 8.80
C GLU A 25 9.71 18.11 8.78
N GLU A 26 9.77 19.24 8.08
CA GLU A 26 8.65 20.15 7.88
C GLU A 26 7.54 19.49 7.03
N TYR A 27 7.90 18.57 6.15
CA TYR A 27 6.95 17.77 5.38
C TYR A 27 6.27 16.68 6.22
N ILE A 28 7.04 16.00 7.09
CA ILE A 28 6.53 14.91 7.91
C ILE A 28 5.51 15.41 8.94
N GLY A 29 5.76 16.57 9.57
CA GLY A 29 4.90 17.12 10.62
C GLY A 29 3.42 17.28 10.22
N PRO A 30 3.09 18.01 9.15
CA PRO A 30 1.73 18.14 8.65
C PRO A 30 1.06 16.81 8.30
N LEU A 31 1.79 15.87 7.70
CA LEU A 31 1.27 14.53 7.40
C LEU A 31 0.91 13.76 8.67
N VAL A 32 1.77 13.81 9.69
CA VAL A 32 1.50 13.19 10.98
C VAL A 32 0.25 13.79 11.61
N SER A 33 0.07 15.12 11.57
CA SER A 33 -1.12 15.79 12.09
C SER A 33 -2.39 15.28 11.40
N VAL A 34 -2.41 15.20 10.06
CA VAL A 34 -3.54 14.65 9.30
C VAL A 34 -3.81 13.19 9.68
N PHE A 35 -2.77 12.38 9.83
CA PHE A 35 -2.93 10.96 10.14
C PHE A 35 -3.26 10.69 11.62
N CYS A 36 -2.96 11.61 12.53
CA CYS A 36 -3.48 11.58 13.89
C CYS A 36 -5.00 11.83 13.91
N GLU A 37 -5.49 12.79 13.12
CA GLU A 37 -6.94 12.99 12.98
C GLU A 37 -7.62 11.80 12.27
N LEU A 38 -6.97 11.22 11.27
CA LEU A 38 -7.43 9.98 10.67
C LEU A 38 -7.55 8.86 11.72
N LYS A 39 -6.56 8.74 12.61
CA LYS A 39 -6.59 7.77 13.70
C LYS A 39 -7.77 8.02 14.65
N ARG A 40 -8.08 9.28 14.96
CA ARG A 40 -9.18 9.65 15.83
C ARG A 40 -10.53 9.14 15.28
N VAL A 41 -10.79 9.35 13.99
CA VAL A 41 -12.08 9.00 13.35
C VAL A 41 -12.16 7.53 12.88
N LEU A 42 -11.03 6.87 12.71
CA LEU A 42 -10.99 5.47 12.28
C LEU A 42 -11.61 4.58 13.38
N ARG A 43 -12.38 3.57 12.98
CA ARG A 43 -12.89 2.55 13.90
C ARG A 43 -11.73 1.83 14.63
N SER A 44 -12.03 1.24 15.80
CA SER A 44 -11.04 0.50 16.59
C SER A 44 -10.45 -0.70 15.83
N ASP A 45 -11.24 -1.32 14.96
CA ASP A 45 -10.88 -2.45 14.09
C ASP A 45 -10.51 -2.03 12.66
N GLY A 46 -10.47 -0.71 12.37
CA GLY A 46 -10.18 -0.18 11.05
C GLY A 46 -8.72 -0.29 10.65
N THR A 47 -8.46 -0.27 9.33
CA THR A 47 -7.13 -0.32 8.74
C THR A 47 -6.81 0.96 7.99
N PHE A 48 -5.57 1.39 8.05
CA PHE A 48 -5.05 2.52 7.28
C PHE A 48 -3.95 2.02 6.32
N TRP A 49 -4.15 2.29 5.02
CA TRP A 49 -3.26 1.90 3.95
C TRP A 49 -2.64 3.18 3.37
N LEU A 50 -1.36 3.35 3.60
CA LEU A 50 -0.60 4.54 3.21
C LEU A 50 0.36 4.21 2.07
N ASN A 51 0.06 4.68 0.85
CA ASN A 51 0.98 4.61 -0.27
C ASN A 51 1.89 5.84 -0.28
N ILE A 52 3.19 5.62 -0.33
CA ILE A 52 4.19 6.70 -0.37
C ILE A 52 5.46 6.26 -1.09
N ALA A 53 5.99 7.13 -1.96
CA ALA A 53 7.28 6.94 -2.59
C ALA A 53 8.38 7.74 -1.90
N ASP A 54 9.59 7.24 -1.96
CA ASP A 54 10.77 7.97 -1.53
C ASP A 54 11.29 8.89 -2.64
N CYS A 55 12.23 9.77 -2.33
CA CYS A 55 12.91 10.59 -3.31
C CYS A 55 14.39 10.78 -2.95
N TYR A 56 15.17 11.30 -3.90
CA TYR A 56 16.59 11.60 -3.69
C TYR A 56 16.78 13.08 -3.38
N SER A 57 17.66 13.36 -2.43
CA SER A 57 18.02 14.72 -2.06
C SER A 57 18.74 15.44 -3.20
N ARG A 58 18.35 16.68 -3.48
CA ARG A 58 19.02 17.58 -4.43
C ARG A 58 20.03 18.48 -3.73
N LYS A 59 19.94 18.68 -2.44
CA LYS A 59 20.81 19.52 -1.60
C LYS A 59 21.12 18.84 -0.28
N SER A 60 22.04 19.39 0.49
CA SER A 60 22.28 18.94 1.87
C SER A 60 21.16 19.45 2.76
N TYR A 61 20.73 18.58 3.68
CA TYR A 61 19.84 18.90 4.78
C TYR A 61 20.55 18.65 6.11
N HIS A 62 20.33 19.54 7.06
CA HIS A 62 20.77 19.40 8.43
C HIS A 62 19.54 19.05 9.29
N GLY A 63 19.70 18.30 10.37
CA GLY A 63 18.62 17.86 11.24
C GLY A 63 18.44 16.35 11.25
N LEU A 64 17.22 15.87 11.52
CA LEU A 64 16.93 14.44 11.65
C LEU A 64 17.20 13.62 10.39
N SER A 65 17.03 14.24 9.22
CA SER A 65 17.30 13.56 7.94
C SER A 65 18.77 13.50 7.59
N GLY A 66 19.58 14.52 7.97
CA GLY A 66 21.02 14.58 7.74
C GLY A 66 21.46 14.29 6.29
N CYS A 67 20.56 14.38 5.31
CA CYS A 67 20.79 13.93 3.96
C CYS A 67 21.79 14.80 3.19
N LYS A 68 22.67 14.16 2.44
CA LYS A 68 23.58 14.79 1.48
C LYS A 68 22.95 14.78 0.07
N PRO A 69 23.47 15.59 -0.85
CA PRO A 69 23.04 15.53 -2.25
C PRO A 69 23.15 14.11 -2.81
N LYS A 70 22.15 13.67 -3.57
CA LYS A 70 22.02 12.34 -4.18
C LYS A 70 21.69 11.18 -3.20
N GLU A 71 21.60 11.41 -1.91
CA GLU A 71 21.16 10.37 -0.97
C GLU A 71 19.65 10.12 -1.09
N LEU A 72 19.24 8.89 -0.90
CA LEU A 72 17.86 8.50 -0.70
C LEU A 72 17.39 9.03 0.65
N MET A 73 16.26 9.75 0.68
CA MET A 73 15.88 10.50 1.87
C MET A 73 15.23 9.64 2.96
N GLY A 74 14.71 8.47 2.63
CA GLY A 74 14.07 7.56 3.59
C GLY A 74 12.71 8.06 4.11
N LEU A 75 12.04 8.97 3.39
CA LEU A 75 10.79 9.60 3.82
C LEU A 75 9.68 8.61 4.15
N PRO A 76 9.46 7.52 3.39
CA PRO A 76 8.45 6.53 3.73
C PRO A 76 8.67 5.96 5.13
N TRP A 77 9.91 5.57 5.43
CA TRP A 77 10.26 5.00 6.72
C TRP A 77 10.26 6.03 7.84
N LEU A 78 10.72 7.25 7.57
CA LEU A 78 10.65 8.34 8.54
C LEU A 78 9.20 8.58 8.98
N LEU A 79 8.28 8.66 8.00
CA LEU A 79 6.85 8.84 8.27
C LEU A 79 6.27 7.63 9.03
N ALA A 80 6.53 6.41 8.55
CA ALA A 80 5.99 5.19 9.16
C ALA A 80 6.46 5.01 10.62
N LEU A 81 7.74 5.30 10.91
CA LEU A 81 8.30 5.22 12.25
C LEU A 81 7.78 6.35 13.16
N THR A 82 7.55 7.54 12.63
CA THR A 82 6.92 8.63 13.37
C THR A 82 5.48 8.30 13.72
N LEU A 83 4.69 7.79 12.77
CA LEU A 83 3.32 7.33 13.02
C LEU A 83 3.26 6.22 14.08
N ARG A 84 4.27 5.32 14.09
CA ARG A 84 4.37 4.30 15.14
C ARG A 84 4.62 4.93 16.53
N LYS A 85 5.40 6.01 16.63
CA LYS A 85 5.58 6.78 17.88
C LYS A 85 4.27 7.43 18.33
N GLU A 86 3.43 7.87 17.38
CA GLU A 86 2.08 8.38 17.63
C GLU A 86 1.06 7.26 17.95
N GLY A 87 1.54 6.05 18.20
CA GLY A 87 0.74 4.92 18.67
C GLY A 87 -0.02 4.18 17.58
N TRP A 88 0.34 4.30 16.32
CA TRP A 88 -0.11 3.40 15.27
C TRP A 88 0.63 2.06 15.37
N PHE A 89 -0.05 0.96 15.06
CA PHE A 89 0.57 -0.33 14.85
C PHE A 89 1.00 -0.44 13.39
N LEU A 90 2.29 -0.42 13.11
CA LEU A 90 2.83 -0.71 11.77
C LEU A 90 2.79 -2.23 11.56
N ARG A 91 1.86 -2.69 10.74
CA ARG A 91 1.56 -4.12 10.55
C ARG A 91 2.31 -4.76 9.39
N SER A 92 2.50 -4.01 8.31
CA SER A 92 3.22 -4.50 7.13
C SER A 92 3.81 -3.33 6.34
N ASP A 93 4.94 -3.58 5.72
CA ASP A 93 5.46 -2.84 4.59
C ASP A 93 5.25 -3.69 3.34
N ILE A 94 4.51 -3.17 2.39
CA ILE A 94 4.17 -3.82 1.14
C ILE A 94 4.86 -3.07 0.02
N ILE A 95 5.56 -3.80 -0.84
CA ILE A 95 6.23 -3.25 -2.02
C ILE A 95 5.27 -3.27 -3.20
N TRP A 96 4.83 -2.10 -3.63
CA TRP A 96 4.14 -1.96 -4.90
C TRP A 96 5.16 -1.85 -6.03
N GLN A 97 5.42 -2.95 -6.70
CA GLN A 97 6.32 -3.05 -7.85
C GLN A 97 5.59 -2.69 -9.15
N LYS A 98 6.28 -1.97 -10.03
CA LYS A 98 5.83 -1.54 -11.35
C LYS A 98 6.76 -2.11 -12.42
N ASP A 99 6.23 -2.85 -13.39
CA ASP A 99 7.04 -3.32 -14.53
C ASP A 99 7.23 -2.22 -15.59
N ASN A 100 6.40 -1.15 -15.50
CA ASN A 100 6.45 0.03 -16.37
C ASN A 100 6.77 1.32 -15.60
N PRO A 101 7.90 1.38 -14.85
CA PRO A 101 8.25 2.60 -14.12
C PRO A 101 8.58 3.74 -15.08
N MET A 102 8.46 4.98 -14.60
CA MET A 102 8.97 6.13 -15.35
C MET A 102 10.49 6.00 -15.57
N PRO A 103 11.00 6.24 -16.79
CA PRO A 103 12.43 6.22 -17.06
C PRO A 103 13.17 7.23 -16.19
N GLU A 104 14.32 6.79 -15.66
CA GLU A 104 15.24 7.66 -14.91
C GLU A 104 16.54 7.86 -15.69
N SER A 105 17.08 9.08 -15.67
CA SER A 105 18.36 9.40 -16.31
C SER A 105 19.58 9.05 -15.47
N ALA A 106 19.41 8.68 -14.20
CA ALA A 106 20.50 8.31 -13.31
C ALA A 106 21.20 7.04 -13.79
N LYS A 107 22.55 7.09 -13.87
CA LYS A 107 23.40 5.98 -14.32
C LYS A 107 24.27 5.39 -13.21
N ASP A 108 24.28 6.02 -12.05
CA ASP A 108 25.12 5.69 -10.89
C ASP A 108 24.36 4.90 -9.80
N ARG A 109 23.12 4.46 -10.10
CA ARG A 109 22.30 3.62 -9.24
C ARG A 109 21.23 2.89 -10.05
N PRO A 110 20.61 1.82 -9.51
CA PRO A 110 19.47 1.18 -10.14
C PRO A 110 18.28 2.15 -10.29
N SER A 111 17.51 1.99 -11.36
CA SER A 111 16.24 2.70 -11.54
C SER A 111 15.21 2.22 -10.55
N ARG A 112 14.46 3.14 -9.95
CA ARG A 112 13.45 2.79 -8.96
C ARG A 112 12.15 2.38 -9.64
N CYS A 113 11.67 1.18 -9.31
CA CYS A 113 10.48 0.58 -9.89
C CYS A 113 9.39 0.26 -8.84
N TYR A 114 9.48 0.78 -7.63
CA TYR A 114 8.52 0.48 -6.57
C TYR A 114 8.18 1.69 -5.70
N GLU A 115 7.07 1.55 -4.98
CA GLU A 115 6.65 2.42 -3.87
C GLU A 115 6.30 1.57 -2.65
N HIS A 116 6.22 2.18 -1.48
CA HIS A 116 5.80 1.53 -0.24
C HIS A 116 4.31 1.70 -0.01
N ILE A 117 3.68 0.64 0.50
CA ILE A 117 2.32 0.69 1.04
C ILE A 117 2.39 0.18 2.47
N PHE A 118 2.25 1.10 3.42
CA PHE A 118 2.22 0.70 4.82
C PHE A 118 0.80 0.35 5.26
N LEU A 119 0.65 -0.83 5.86
CA LEU A 119 -0.55 -1.19 6.60
C LEU A 119 -0.38 -0.76 8.04
N LEU A 120 -1.21 0.18 8.47
CA LEU A 120 -1.25 0.68 9.84
C LEU A 120 -2.63 0.41 10.46
N THR A 121 -2.66 0.19 11.77
CA THR A 121 -3.90 -0.09 12.52
C THR A 121 -3.87 0.59 13.89
N LYS A 122 -5.04 0.71 14.52
CA LYS A 122 -5.15 1.28 15.88
C LYS A 122 -4.75 0.28 16.98
N SER A 123 -4.85 -1.02 16.67
CA SER A 123 -4.57 -2.09 17.64
C SER A 123 -4.03 -3.33 16.93
N GLY A 124 -3.61 -4.34 17.69
CA GLY A 124 -3.21 -5.64 17.16
C GLY A 124 -4.39 -6.48 16.63
N LYS A 125 -5.63 -6.11 16.96
CA LYS A 125 -6.87 -6.76 16.46
C LYS A 125 -7.57 -5.79 15.51
N TYR A 126 -7.74 -6.20 14.26
CA TYR A 126 -8.34 -5.36 13.21
C TYR A 126 -9.01 -6.23 12.15
N PHE A 127 -9.86 -5.61 11.33
CA PHE A 127 -10.49 -6.29 10.21
C PHE A 127 -9.47 -6.53 9.09
N TYR A 128 -9.36 -7.76 8.64
CA TYR A 128 -8.58 -8.14 7.46
C TYR A 128 -9.21 -9.34 6.78
N ASP A 129 -9.77 -9.15 5.58
CA ASP A 129 -10.35 -10.22 4.78
C ASP A 129 -9.26 -10.84 3.89
N ASN A 130 -8.59 -11.85 4.43
CA ASN A 130 -7.53 -12.56 3.74
C ASN A 130 -8.03 -13.37 2.54
N LEU A 131 -9.28 -13.81 2.55
CA LEU A 131 -9.86 -14.59 1.45
C LEU A 131 -10.18 -13.71 0.25
N ALA A 132 -10.66 -12.48 0.47
CA ALA A 132 -10.97 -11.54 -0.60
C ALA A 132 -9.76 -11.14 -1.47
N VAL A 133 -8.54 -11.28 -0.91
CA VAL A 133 -7.28 -10.92 -1.60
C VAL A 133 -6.33 -12.10 -1.76
N ALA A 134 -6.78 -13.31 -1.46
CA ALA A 134 -5.95 -14.51 -1.54
C ALA A 134 -5.40 -14.77 -2.94
N GLU A 135 -4.23 -15.36 -3.01
CA GLU A 135 -3.56 -15.73 -4.25
C GLU A 135 -3.62 -17.24 -4.48
N PRO A 136 -3.69 -17.70 -5.73
CA PRO A 136 -3.55 -19.12 -6.02
C PRO A 136 -2.18 -19.63 -5.57
N ILE A 137 -2.13 -20.87 -5.07
CA ILE A 137 -0.86 -21.55 -4.79
C ILE A 137 -0.15 -21.90 -6.10
N ALA A 138 1.19 -21.93 -6.08
CA ALA A 138 1.96 -22.39 -7.21
C ALA A 138 1.65 -23.87 -7.50
N LEU A 139 1.65 -24.25 -8.79
CA LEU A 139 1.42 -25.63 -9.21
C LEU A 139 2.36 -26.64 -8.52
N SER A 140 3.64 -26.26 -8.38
CA SER A 140 4.63 -27.07 -7.66
C SER A 140 4.25 -27.31 -6.18
N THR A 141 3.60 -26.31 -5.56
CA THR A 141 3.08 -26.43 -4.19
C THR A 141 1.87 -27.37 -4.15
N ALA A 142 0.93 -27.23 -5.11
CA ALA A 142 -0.22 -28.12 -5.22
C ALA A 142 0.19 -29.57 -5.44
N ILE A 143 1.15 -29.81 -6.32
CA ILE A 143 1.73 -31.14 -6.58
C ILE A 143 2.35 -31.70 -5.30
N ARG A 144 3.17 -30.93 -4.60
CA ARG A 144 3.81 -31.35 -3.35
C ARG A 144 2.80 -31.71 -2.25
N TYR A 145 1.68 -30.98 -2.16
CA TYR A 145 0.61 -31.32 -1.21
C TYR A 145 -0.13 -32.60 -1.60
N ARG A 146 -0.35 -32.84 -2.90
CA ARG A 146 -1.03 -34.05 -3.41
C ARG A 146 -0.23 -35.31 -3.16
N TYR A 147 1.08 -35.27 -3.43
CA TYR A 147 1.95 -36.46 -3.36
C TYR A 147 2.75 -36.58 -2.06
N GLY A 148 2.54 -35.66 -1.12
CA GLY A 148 3.29 -35.60 0.13
C GLY A 148 4.73 -35.14 -0.05
N ARG A 149 5.42 -34.97 1.05
CA ARG A 149 6.85 -34.67 1.07
C ARG A 149 7.57 -36.00 1.17
N LYS A 150 8.43 -36.32 0.20
CA LYS A 150 9.39 -37.44 0.43
C LYS A 150 10.18 -37.11 1.68
N GLU A 151 10.26 -38.04 2.61
CA GLU A 151 11.10 -37.92 3.80
C GLU A 151 12.52 -37.59 3.35
N ASN A 152 12.94 -36.36 3.49
CA ASN A 152 14.29 -35.96 3.22
C ASN A 152 15.04 -35.93 4.54
N THR A 153 15.53 -37.08 4.93
CA THR A 153 16.25 -37.32 6.18
C THR A 153 17.55 -36.52 6.27
N LYS A 154 18.06 -35.97 5.17
CA LYS A 154 19.35 -35.25 5.13
C LYS A 154 19.43 -34.01 6.08
N TYR A 155 18.29 -33.51 6.55
CA TYR A 155 18.22 -32.38 7.48
C TYR A 155 17.19 -32.62 8.59
N ALA A 156 16.97 -33.86 8.98
CA ALA A 156 16.05 -34.19 10.06
C ALA A 156 16.46 -33.51 11.37
N ASP A 157 17.77 -33.42 11.62
CA ASP A 157 18.36 -32.82 12.83
C ASP A 157 18.62 -31.33 12.75
N GLY A 158 18.17 -30.69 11.68
CA GLY A 158 18.40 -29.25 11.44
C GLY A 158 19.67 -28.93 10.65
N ILE A 159 19.81 -27.71 10.22
CA ILE A 159 21.02 -27.18 9.57
C ILE A 159 21.91 -26.60 10.69
N PRO A 160 23.20 -26.95 10.76
CA PRO A 160 24.11 -26.37 11.76
C PRO A 160 24.03 -24.84 11.74
N GLY A 161 23.81 -24.21 12.91
CA GLY A 161 23.70 -22.74 13.04
C GLY A 161 22.29 -22.19 12.81
N GLN A 162 21.27 -23.00 12.50
CA GLN A 162 19.87 -22.59 12.47
C GLN A 162 19.09 -23.23 13.59
N MET A 163 18.11 -22.49 14.16
CA MET A 163 17.17 -23.08 15.12
C MET A 163 16.49 -24.30 14.51
N SER A 164 16.42 -25.41 15.27
CA SER A 164 15.85 -26.65 14.80
C SER A 164 14.40 -26.44 14.40
N ARG A 165 14.00 -26.98 13.24
CA ARG A 165 12.63 -26.90 12.71
C ARG A 165 11.58 -27.65 13.58
N GLN A 166 11.97 -28.36 14.61
CA GLN A 166 11.03 -29.00 15.54
C GLN A 166 10.11 -28.00 16.25
N GLN A 167 10.54 -26.74 16.40
CA GLN A 167 9.69 -25.69 16.96
C GLN A 167 8.77 -25.01 15.93
N ILE A 168 8.96 -25.25 14.64
CA ILE A 168 8.12 -24.72 13.54
C ILE A 168 7.18 -25.81 13.00
N ASN A 169 7.22 -26.99 13.54
CA ASN A 169 6.42 -28.11 13.08
C ASN A 169 4.96 -28.02 13.55
N ASN A 170 4.17 -27.36 12.70
CA ASN A 170 2.88 -27.96 12.42
C ASN A 170 3.14 -29.15 11.47
N PRO A 171 2.97 -30.41 11.89
CA PRO A 171 3.15 -31.51 10.99
C PRO A 171 2.16 -31.29 9.84
N CYS A 172 2.66 -31.16 8.62
CA CYS A 172 1.84 -31.38 7.43
C CYS A 172 1.30 -32.80 7.59
N ARG A 173 0.10 -32.96 8.16
CA ARG A 173 -0.57 -34.24 8.26
C ARG A 173 -0.74 -34.73 6.84
N TYR A 174 0.05 -35.71 6.50
CA TYR A 174 -0.14 -36.52 5.31
C TYR A 174 -1.60 -36.95 5.25
N GLY A 175 -2.26 -36.72 4.12
CA GLY A 175 -3.63 -37.24 3.91
C GLY A 175 -4.77 -36.25 4.06
N LYS A 176 -4.54 -34.92 3.97
CA LYS A 176 -5.66 -34.02 3.71
C LYS A 176 -6.09 -34.15 2.24
N THR A 177 -7.24 -34.73 2.04
CA THR A 177 -7.91 -34.87 0.73
C THR A 177 -8.30 -33.53 0.10
N GLU A 178 -8.36 -32.48 0.90
CA GLU A 178 -8.67 -31.12 0.42
C GLU A 178 -7.48 -30.19 0.58
N ILE A 179 -6.90 -29.82 -0.55
CA ILE A 179 -5.86 -28.81 -0.64
C ILE A 179 -6.55 -27.45 -0.80
N ASN A 180 -6.32 -26.52 0.12
CA ASN A 180 -6.74 -25.15 -0.11
C ASN A 180 -5.96 -24.59 -1.33
N PRO A 181 -6.63 -24.31 -2.46
CA PRO A 181 -5.97 -23.82 -3.67
C PRO A 181 -5.47 -22.39 -3.52
N LEU A 182 -5.81 -21.73 -2.41
CA LEU A 182 -5.47 -20.33 -2.13
C LEU A 182 -4.46 -20.25 -0.98
N ARG A 183 -3.61 -19.22 -1.07
CA ARG A 183 -2.69 -18.82 -0.01
C ARG A 183 -2.91 -17.36 0.33
N ASN A 184 -2.46 -16.94 1.48
CA ASN A 184 -2.46 -15.54 1.86
C ASN A 184 -1.67 -14.70 0.85
N LYS A 185 -2.15 -13.47 0.58
CA LYS A 185 -1.47 -12.55 -0.32
C LYS A 185 -0.09 -12.19 0.23
N ARG A 186 0.91 -12.18 -0.65
CA ARG A 186 2.28 -11.78 -0.30
C ARG A 186 2.41 -10.26 -0.30
N ASP A 187 3.50 -9.77 0.24
CA ASP A 187 3.81 -8.37 0.47
C ASP A 187 4.56 -7.67 -0.68
N VAL A 188 4.75 -8.35 -1.82
CA VAL A 188 5.22 -7.74 -3.06
C VAL A 188 4.11 -7.82 -4.10
N TRP A 189 3.59 -6.65 -4.51
CA TRP A 189 2.46 -6.54 -5.44
C TRP A 189 2.93 -5.98 -6.77
N ASN A 190 2.87 -6.79 -7.81
CA ASN A 190 3.17 -6.33 -9.16
C ASN A 190 1.88 -5.78 -9.80
N ILE A 191 1.80 -4.46 -9.87
CA ILE A 191 0.65 -3.73 -10.43
C ILE A 191 1.18 -2.59 -11.29
N ASN A 192 0.95 -2.66 -12.59
CA ASN A 192 1.39 -1.63 -13.52
C ASN A 192 0.56 -0.34 -13.38
N THR A 193 1.21 0.78 -13.63
CA THR A 193 0.53 2.06 -13.74
C THR A 193 -0.30 2.09 -15.02
N VAL A 194 -1.48 2.70 -14.92
CA VAL A 194 -2.37 2.90 -16.08
C VAL A 194 -2.34 4.38 -16.43
N PRO A 195 -2.08 4.76 -17.69
CA PRO A 195 -2.15 6.15 -18.12
C PRO A 195 -3.54 6.72 -17.83
N TYR A 196 -3.58 7.82 -17.11
CA TYR A 196 -4.83 8.54 -16.89
C TYR A 196 -4.99 9.63 -17.97
N LYS A 197 -6.09 9.57 -18.75
CA LYS A 197 -6.36 10.49 -19.85
C LYS A 197 -6.86 11.88 -19.39
N GLY A 198 -7.02 12.11 -18.09
CA GLY A 198 -7.47 13.40 -17.51
C GLY A 198 -6.34 14.29 -17.05
N ALA A 199 -6.67 15.50 -16.60
CA ALA A 199 -5.72 16.53 -16.15
C ALA A 199 -4.97 16.20 -14.84
N HIS A 200 -5.16 15.01 -14.26
CA HIS A 200 -4.54 14.60 -12.99
C HIS A 200 -3.41 13.58 -13.23
N PHE A 201 -2.18 13.99 -12.92
CA PHE A 201 -0.96 13.23 -13.25
C PHE A 201 -0.46 12.26 -12.15
N ALA A 202 -1.13 12.10 -11.01
CA ALA A 202 -0.59 11.39 -9.84
C ALA A 202 -1.53 10.32 -9.25
N ALA A 203 -2.47 9.78 -10.01
CA ALA A 203 -3.37 8.75 -9.49
C ALA A 203 -2.67 7.37 -9.49
N PHE A 204 -2.74 6.67 -8.36
CA PHE A 204 -2.41 5.24 -8.33
C PHE A 204 -3.47 4.42 -9.09
N PRO A 205 -3.11 3.22 -9.61
CA PRO A 205 -4.03 2.40 -10.39
C PRO A 205 -5.21 1.91 -9.54
N PRO A 206 -6.43 1.83 -10.09
CA PRO A 206 -7.62 1.35 -9.38
C PRO A 206 -7.42 -0.01 -8.70
N ARG A 207 -6.70 -0.93 -9.34
CA ARG A 207 -6.39 -2.27 -8.79
C ARG A 207 -5.63 -2.22 -7.47
N LEU A 208 -4.81 -1.18 -7.25
CA LEU A 208 -4.11 -0.99 -5.98
C LEU A 208 -5.11 -0.66 -4.86
N ALA A 209 -5.98 0.33 -5.09
CA ALA A 209 -7.03 0.69 -4.15
C ALA A 209 -8.00 -0.48 -3.92
N GLU A 210 -8.37 -1.21 -4.96
CA GLU A 210 -9.23 -2.39 -4.88
C GLU A 210 -8.66 -3.42 -3.91
N THR A 211 -7.39 -3.77 -4.06
CA THR A 211 -6.73 -4.73 -3.17
C THR A 211 -6.75 -4.27 -1.71
N CYS A 212 -6.42 -3.00 -1.44
CA CYS A 212 -6.42 -2.45 -0.09
C CYS A 212 -7.84 -2.40 0.51
N ILE A 213 -8.84 -2.00 -0.28
CA ILE A 213 -10.23 -1.88 0.17
C ILE A 213 -10.84 -3.25 0.42
N LEU A 214 -10.61 -4.23 -0.46
CA LEU A 214 -11.09 -5.60 -0.26
C LEU A 214 -10.51 -6.22 0.99
N ALA A 215 -9.21 -6.03 1.24
CA ALA A 215 -8.56 -6.55 2.43
C ALA A 215 -9.00 -5.83 3.72
N GLY A 216 -9.13 -4.50 3.68
CA GLY A 216 -9.20 -3.68 4.88
C GLY A 216 -10.55 -3.05 5.20
N CYS A 217 -11.57 -3.21 4.33
CA CYS A 217 -12.89 -2.62 4.55
C CYS A 217 -14.00 -3.66 4.31
N PRO A 218 -14.87 -3.96 5.29
CA PRO A 218 -15.97 -4.87 5.09
C PRO A 218 -16.97 -4.32 4.06
N LYS A 219 -17.82 -5.19 3.51
CA LYS A 219 -18.94 -4.76 2.66
C LYS A 219 -19.80 -3.73 3.40
N GLN A 220 -20.27 -2.71 2.68
CA GLN A 220 -21.03 -1.57 3.23
C GLN A 220 -20.26 -0.69 4.23
N GLY A 221 -18.97 -0.98 4.47
CA GLY A 221 -18.11 -0.12 5.28
C GLY A 221 -17.81 1.22 4.60
N ILE A 222 -17.18 2.12 5.34
CA ILE A 222 -16.82 3.47 4.88
C ILE A 222 -15.31 3.51 4.61
N VAL A 223 -14.94 3.97 3.42
CA VAL A 223 -13.55 4.21 3.01
C VAL A 223 -13.29 5.71 3.07
N LEU A 224 -12.29 6.13 3.84
CA LEU A 224 -11.85 7.53 3.92
C LEU A 224 -10.52 7.71 3.18
N ASP A 225 -10.45 8.77 2.37
CA ASP A 225 -9.21 9.22 1.73
C ASP A 225 -9.04 10.73 2.00
N PRO A 226 -8.07 11.14 2.86
CA PRO A 226 -7.83 12.54 3.19
C PRO A 226 -7.08 13.31 2.09
N PHE A 227 -6.64 12.63 1.01
CA PHE A 227 -5.99 13.20 -0.15
C PHE A 227 -6.59 12.61 -1.42
N MET A 228 -7.90 12.85 -1.62
CA MET A 228 -8.73 12.16 -2.61
C MET A 228 -8.26 12.35 -4.06
N GLY A 229 -7.65 13.48 -4.39
CA GLY A 229 -7.21 13.79 -5.75
C GLY A 229 -8.35 13.63 -6.76
N SER A 230 -8.10 12.92 -7.85
CA SER A 230 -9.10 12.63 -8.89
C SER A 230 -10.12 11.54 -8.53
N GLY A 231 -10.23 11.12 -7.26
CA GLY A 231 -11.28 10.24 -6.77
C GLY A 231 -11.09 8.75 -7.05
N THR A 232 -9.87 8.27 -7.24
CA THR A 232 -9.63 6.83 -7.49
C THR A 232 -10.16 5.97 -6.35
N THR A 233 -9.84 6.31 -5.09
CA THR A 233 -10.30 5.59 -3.91
C THR A 233 -11.82 5.56 -3.82
N GLY A 234 -12.48 6.71 -4.02
CA GLY A 234 -13.94 6.82 -3.96
C GLY A 234 -14.65 6.03 -5.07
N ALA A 235 -14.11 6.09 -6.31
CA ALA A 235 -14.64 5.34 -7.44
C ALA A 235 -14.56 3.83 -7.19
N VAL A 236 -13.42 3.35 -6.70
CA VAL A 236 -13.23 1.94 -6.37
C VAL A 236 -14.12 1.52 -5.19
N ALA A 237 -14.20 2.32 -4.13
CA ALA A 237 -15.05 2.03 -2.97
C ALA A 237 -16.52 1.87 -3.39
N LYS A 238 -17.04 2.81 -4.22
CA LYS A 238 -18.41 2.74 -4.76
C LYS A 238 -18.63 1.49 -5.61
N GLY A 239 -17.69 1.17 -6.52
CA GLY A 239 -17.77 -0.02 -7.37
C GLY A 239 -17.75 -1.34 -6.60
N LEU A 240 -17.18 -1.32 -5.39
CA LEU A 240 -17.14 -2.45 -4.48
C LEU A 240 -18.29 -2.45 -3.43
N ASN A 241 -19.31 -1.63 -3.61
CA ASN A 241 -20.43 -1.48 -2.66
C ASN A 241 -19.96 -1.06 -1.25
N ARG A 242 -19.01 -0.11 -1.16
CA ARG A 242 -18.61 0.59 0.05
C ARG A 242 -18.98 2.06 -0.06
N GLN A 243 -19.27 2.68 1.06
CA GLN A 243 -19.40 4.13 1.17
C GLN A 243 -18.00 4.77 1.11
N TYR A 244 -17.93 6.05 0.76
CA TYR A 244 -16.66 6.77 0.75
C TYR A 244 -16.81 8.18 1.30
N ILE A 245 -15.72 8.68 1.87
CA ILE A 245 -15.52 10.08 2.25
C ILE A 245 -14.18 10.49 1.64
N GLY A 246 -14.17 11.58 0.89
CA GLY A 246 -12.97 12.16 0.29
C GLY A 246 -12.76 13.58 0.76
N ILE A 247 -11.51 13.93 1.04
CA ILE A 247 -11.09 15.29 1.34
C ILE A 247 -10.08 15.70 0.26
N GLU A 248 -10.28 16.87 -0.35
CA GLU A 248 -9.40 17.40 -1.39
C GLU A 248 -9.34 18.91 -1.28
N LEU A 249 -8.14 19.47 -1.37
CA LEU A 249 -7.89 20.92 -1.27
C LEU A 249 -8.19 21.64 -2.59
N ASN A 250 -8.00 20.95 -3.73
CA ASN A 250 -8.17 21.53 -5.05
C ASN A 250 -9.58 21.31 -5.57
N GLU A 251 -10.35 22.38 -5.72
CA GLU A 251 -11.73 22.35 -6.21
C GLU A 251 -11.90 21.69 -7.58
N GLU A 252 -10.92 21.85 -8.48
CA GLU A 252 -10.96 21.19 -9.79
C GLU A 252 -10.90 19.68 -9.64
N TYR A 253 -10.04 19.21 -8.71
CA TYR A 253 -9.93 17.79 -8.42
C TYR A 253 -11.19 17.26 -7.70
N CYS A 254 -11.83 18.07 -6.85
CA CYS A 254 -13.13 17.72 -6.28
C CYS A 254 -14.17 17.45 -7.38
N ARG A 255 -14.28 18.36 -8.38
CA ARG A 255 -15.22 18.21 -9.52
C ARG A 255 -14.90 16.96 -10.34
N LEU A 256 -13.62 16.75 -10.68
CA LEU A 256 -13.17 15.56 -11.41
C LEU A 256 -13.48 14.27 -10.65
N ALA A 257 -13.26 14.26 -9.34
CA ALA A 257 -13.57 13.13 -8.47
C ALA A 257 -15.06 12.82 -8.46
N GLU A 258 -15.90 13.84 -8.28
CA GLU A 258 -17.36 13.69 -8.30
C GLU A 258 -17.87 13.14 -9.62
N GLU A 259 -17.42 13.69 -10.76
CA GLU A 259 -17.79 13.24 -12.08
C GLU A 259 -17.38 11.78 -12.31
N ARG A 260 -16.17 11.43 -11.92
CA ARG A 260 -15.64 10.07 -12.05
C ARG A 260 -16.45 9.09 -11.22
N ILE A 261 -16.74 9.43 -9.98
CA ILE A 261 -17.46 8.57 -9.05
C ILE A 261 -18.94 8.44 -9.46
N LYS A 262 -19.55 9.51 -9.99
CA LYS A 262 -20.93 9.45 -10.53
C LYS A 262 -21.07 8.42 -11.64
N LYS A 263 -20.07 8.26 -12.50
CA LYS A 263 -20.07 7.31 -13.65
C LYS A 263 -19.93 5.84 -13.23
N VAL A 264 -19.58 5.56 -11.98
CA VAL A 264 -19.44 4.18 -11.48
C VAL A 264 -20.81 3.63 -11.09
N SER A 265 -21.26 2.57 -11.75
CA SER A 265 -22.43 1.76 -11.33
C SER A 265 -21.99 0.71 -10.32
N GLY A 266 -22.80 0.44 -9.28
CA GLY A 266 -22.45 -0.36 -8.11
C GLY A 266 -22.19 -1.85 -8.30
N ASP A 267 -22.07 -2.39 -9.51
CA ASP A 267 -21.89 -3.83 -9.75
C ASP A 267 -20.88 -4.19 -10.84
N LYS A 268 -20.02 -3.27 -11.24
CA LYS A 268 -18.96 -3.59 -12.22
C LYS A 268 -17.62 -3.82 -11.54
N LYS A 269 -17.05 -5.02 -11.72
CA LYS A 269 -15.61 -5.26 -11.50
C LYS A 269 -14.82 -4.23 -12.33
N ILE A 270 -14.10 -3.34 -11.65
CA ILE A 270 -13.34 -2.22 -12.28
C ILE A 270 -12.03 -2.77 -12.92
N GLY A 271 -12.01 -3.98 -13.41
CA GLY A 271 -10.85 -4.60 -14.07
C GLY A 271 -11.03 -4.89 -15.57
N GLU A 272 -12.23 -4.77 -16.09
CA GLU A 272 -12.53 -5.18 -17.47
C GLU A 272 -13.19 -4.02 -18.25
N GLY A 273 -12.44 -3.00 -18.63
CA GLY A 273 -12.98 -2.02 -19.55
C GLY A 273 -12.52 -0.58 -19.43
N CYS A 274 -11.24 -0.35 -19.24
CA CYS A 274 -10.61 0.92 -19.62
C CYS A 274 -9.36 0.59 -20.45
N VAL A 275 -9.57 0.30 -21.71
CA VAL A 275 -8.54 0.36 -22.76
C VAL A 275 -8.44 1.80 -23.26
#